data_a09de329e163ff5c05c4ea1a4a98ad35
#
_entry.id   a09de329e163ff5c05c4ea1a4a98ad35
#
_cell.length_a   1.000
_cell.length_b   1.000
_cell.length_c   1.000
_cell.angle_alpha   90.00
_cell.angle_beta   90.00
_cell.angle_gamma   90.00
#
_symmetry.space_group_name_H-M   'P 1'
#
loop_
_entity.id
_entity.type
_entity.pdbx_description
1 polymer ?
#
loop_
_entity_poly.entity_id
_entity_poly.type
_entity_poly.pdbx_seq_one_letter_code
_entity_poly.pdbx_strand_id
1 'polypeptide(L)'
;MCYNAKNEVIALKKIIVSACLLGENCKYNGGNNLDAQVVEFVKGRDVIPVCPEVLAGLGIPRITIELKDGIVTRKDGVVVDEAIRKAVTQILAQVKEEDIECAILKARSPTCGVHQIYDGTFSGTLTDGAGVLAQALLDAGYIVWDNEDLEETQ
;
A
#
# COMPACT_ATOMS: atom_id res chain seq x y z
N MET A 1 -20.34 10.71 15.04
CA MET A 1 -19.44 10.33 16.12
C MET A 1 -20.00 9.15 16.88
N CYS A 2 -19.19 8.14 17.19
CA CYS A 2 -19.64 6.96 17.93
C CYS A 2 -19.36 7.12 19.41
N TYR A 3 -20.27 6.60 20.24
CA TYR A 3 -20.16 6.61 21.69
C TYR A 3 -20.28 5.19 22.23
N ASN A 4 -19.58 4.89 23.32
CA ASN A 4 -19.75 3.63 24.04
C ASN A 4 -20.96 3.71 24.99
N ALA A 5 -21.22 2.62 25.74
CA ALA A 5 -22.34 2.56 26.68
C ALA A 5 -22.27 3.59 27.82
N LYS A 6 -21.10 4.16 28.07
CA LYS A 6 -20.90 5.20 29.08
C LYS A 6 -20.97 6.62 28.49
N ASN A 7 -21.39 6.72 27.23
CA ASN A 7 -21.48 7.99 26.50
C ASN A 7 -20.12 8.68 26.29
N GLU A 8 -19.06 7.90 26.25
CA GLU A 8 -17.72 8.37 25.91
C GLU A 8 -17.50 8.28 24.41
N VAL A 9 -16.80 9.24 23.81
CA VAL A 9 -16.44 9.22 22.39
C VAL A 9 -15.50 8.05 22.14
N ILE A 10 -15.86 7.18 21.19
CA ILE A 10 -15.00 6.09 20.73
C ILE A 10 -14.29 6.58 19.47
N ALA A 11 -12.94 6.63 19.52
CA ALA A 11 -12.13 6.89 18.35
C ALA A 11 -12.26 5.69 17.39
N LEU A 12 -12.70 5.95 16.15
CA LEU A 12 -12.75 4.91 15.14
C LEU A 12 -11.33 4.58 14.68
N LYS A 13 -11.00 3.30 14.63
CA LYS A 13 -9.75 2.85 14.04
C LYS A 13 -9.77 3.06 12.55
N LYS A 14 -8.62 3.39 12.00
CA LYS A 14 -8.46 3.66 10.57
C LYS A 14 -7.82 2.47 9.87
N ILE A 15 -8.11 2.35 8.58
CA ILE A 15 -7.52 1.34 7.72
C ILE A 15 -6.66 2.03 6.67
N ILE A 16 -5.40 1.62 6.57
CA ILE A 16 -4.50 2.07 5.51
C ILE A 16 -4.83 1.26 4.27
N VAL A 17 -5.07 1.90 3.13
CA VAL A 17 -5.44 1.21 1.89
C VAL A 17 -4.62 1.76 0.73
N SER A 18 -4.08 0.87 -0.11
CA SER A 18 -3.50 1.28 -1.38
C SER A 18 -4.56 2.03 -2.20
N ALA A 19 -4.33 3.29 -2.52
CA ALA A 19 -5.33 4.18 -3.11
C ALA A 19 -5.93 3.63 -4.42
N CYS A 20 -5.13 2.93 -5.21
CA CYS A 20 -5.60 2.35 -6.47
C CYS A 20 -6.70 1.30 -6.27
N LEU A 21 -6.75 0.61 -5.11
CA LEU A 21 -7.78 -0.37 -4.80
C LEU A 21 -9.15 0.28 -4.58
N LEU A 22 -9.18 1.56 -4.29
CA LEU A 22 -10.40 2.33 -4.08
C LEU A 22 -10.86 3.04 -5.35
N GLY A 23 -10.20 2.81 -6.47
CA GLY A 23 -10.54 3.40 -7.76
C GLY A 23 -9.81 4.69 -8.08
N GLU A 24 -8.84 5.12 -7.28
CA GLU A 24 -8.01 6.27 -7.64
C GLU A 24 -7.10 5.92 -8.82
N ASN A 25 -7.01 6.82 -9.79
CA ASN A 25 -6.24 6.63 -11.01
C ASN A 25 -4.76 6.95 -10.79
N CYS A 26 -4.15 6.27 -9.85
CA CYS A 26 -2.76 6.47 -9.45
C CYS A 26 -1.83 5.33 -9.89
N LYS A 27 -2.34 4.39 -10.68
CA LYS A 27 -1.54 3.32 -11.29
C LYS A 27 -0.56 3.90 -12.33
N TYR A 28 0.52 3.17 -12.61
CA TYR A 28 1.58 3.67 -13.50
C TYR A 28 1.07 4.14 -14.88
N ASN A 29 0.00 3.55 -15.38
CA ASN A 29 -0.58 3.87 -16.69
C ASN A 29 -1.75 4.88 -16.63
N GLY A 30 -2.01 5.47 -15.45
CA GLY A 30 -3.14 6.38 -15.26
C GLY A 30 -4.45 5.68 -14.95
N GLY A 31 -4.44 4.35 -14.82
CA GLY A 31 -5.61 3.57 -14.44
C GLY A 31 -5.67 3.33 -12.94
N ASN A 32 -6.49 2.35 -12.55
CA ASN A 32 -6.66 1.97 -11.15
C ASN A 32 -6.74 0.44 -11.03
N ASN A 33 -6.79 -0.04 -9.80
CA ASN A 33 -6.95 -1.45 -9.47
C ASN A 33 -8.18 -1.63 -8.58
N LEU A 34 -9.27 -0.93 -8.89
CA LEU A 34 -10.50 -0.99 -8.10
C LEU A 34 -10.85 -2.42 -7.73
N ASP A 35 -10.98 -2.68 -6.44
CA ASP A 35 -11.32 -4.00 -5.91
C ASP A 35 -12.61 -3.88 -5.11
N ALA A 36 -13.68 -4.47 -5.61
CA ALA A 36 -15.00 -4.39 -4.99
C ALA A 36 -15.04 -4.98 -3.58
N GLN A 37 -14.22 -6.00 -3.31
CA GLN A 37 -14.15 -6.60 -1.97
C GLN A 37 -13.49 -5.65 -0.97
N VAL A 38 -12.47 -4.92 -1.41
CA VAL A 38 -11.82 -3.91 -0.57
C VAL A 38 -12.79 -2.77 -0.27
N VAL A 39 -13.48 -2.28 -1.29
CA VAL A 39 -14.49 -1.21 -1.13
C VAL A 39 -15.55 -1.63 -0.12
N GLU A 40 -16.05 -2.86 -0.22
CA GLU A 40 -17.05 -3.37 0.71
C GLU A 40 -16.50 -3.52 2.12
N PHE A 41 -15.26 -4.02 2.25
CA PHE A 41 -14.62 -4.22 3.55
C PHE A 41 -14.45 -2.90 4.32
N VAL A 42 -14.08 -1.82 3.63
CA VAL A 42 -13.82 -0.53 4.29
C VAL A 42 -15.07 0.34 4.44
N LYS A 43 -16.20 -0.12 3.94
CA LYS A 43 -17.45 0.65 3.98
C LYS A 43 -17.85 0.96 5.42
N GLY A 44 -18.11 2.24 5.68
CA GLY A 44 -18.44 2.71 7.03
C GLY A 44 -17.25 2.86 7.96
N ARG A 45 -16.03 2.68 7.47
CA ARG A 45 -14.79 2.84 8.24
C ARG A 45 -14.00 4.03 7.74
N ASP A 46 -13.13 4.57 8.60
CA ASP A 46 -12.19 5.62 8.21
C ASP A 46 -11.01 5.00 7.45
N VAL A 47 -10.66 5.58 6.32
CA VAL A 47 -9.60 5.07 5.45
C VAL A 47 -8.51 6.13 5.25
N ILE A 48 -7.26 5.67 5.29
CA ILE A 48 -6.10 6.48 4.89
C ILE A 48 -5.62 5.90 3.57
N PRO A 49 -5.97 6.52 2.42
CA PRO A 49 -5.47 6.04 1.12
C PRO A 49 -4.01 6.44 0.95
N VAL A 50 -3.21 5.53 0.42
CA VAL A 50 -1.78 5.77 0.21
C VAL A 50 -1.35 5.31 -1.18
N CYS A 51 -0.43 6.04 -1.78
CA CYS A 51 0.28 5.64 -2.99
C CYS A 51 1.73 6.11 -2.89
N PRO A 52 2.64 5.24 -2.43
CA PRO A 52 4.03 5.63 -2.24
C PRO A 52 4.69 6.17 -3.51
N GLU A 53 4.33 5.62 -4.68
CA GLU A 53 4.94 6.01 -5.95
C GLU A 53 4.53 7.43 -6.36
N VAL A 54 3.26 7.79 -6.17
CA VAL A 54 2.79 9.15 -6.43
C VAL A 54 3.41 10.11 -5.40
N LEU A 55 3.42 9.73 -4.13
CA LEU A 55 4.00 10.54 -3.07
C LEU A 55 5.50 10.78 -3.29
N ALA A 56 6.19 9.79 -3.88
CA ALA A 56 7.61 9.91 -4.22
C ALA A 56 7.88 10.85 -5.41
N GLY A 57 6.81 11.33 -6.06
CA GLY A 57 6.95 12.25 -7.19
C GLY A 57 7.25 11.59 -8.53
N LEU A 58 6.98 10.29 -8.67
CA LEU A 58 7.28 9.57 -9.92
C LEU A 58 6.32 9.94 -11.05
N GLY A 59 5.19 10.58 -10.74
CA GLY A 59 4.24 11.05 -11.74
C GLY A 59 3.26 9.98 -12.24
N ILE A 60 2.31 10.41 -13.05
CA ILE A 60 1.31 9.58 -13.72
C ILE A 60 1.13 10.12 -15.13
N PRO A 61 1.31 9.34 -16.22
CA PRO A 61 1.86 7.98 -16.22
C PRO A 61 3.35 7.96 -15.86
N ARG A 62 3.85 6.77 -15.56
CA ARG A 62 5.26 6.61 -15.20
C ARG A 62 5.80 5.27 -15.68
N ILE A 63 7.13 5.20 -15.75
CA ILE A 63 7.83 3.96 -16.09
C ILE A 63 7.68 2.98 -14.91
N THR A 64 7.44 1.70 -15.21
CA THR A 64 7.29 0.68 -14.17
C THR A 64 8.58 0.51 -13.38
N ILE A 65 8.42 0.12 -12.11
CA ILE A 65 9.52 -0.13 -11.19
C ILE A 65 9.42 -1.55 -10.63
N GLU A 66 10.56 -2.10 -10.21
CA GLU A 66 10.63 -3.37 -9.47
C GLU A 66 11.73 -3.27 -8.43
N LEU A 67 11.66 -4.15 -7.43
CA LEU A 67 12.75 -4.31 -6.45
C LEU A 67 13.79 -5.25 -7.06
N LYS A 68 14.97 -4.72 -7.32
CA LYS A 68 16.12 -5.47 -7.83
C LYS A 68 17.17 -5.50 -6.74
N ASP A 69 17.39 -6.69 -6.17
CA ASP A 69 18.32 -6.87 -5.04
C ASP A 69 18.02 -5.90 -3.89
N GLY A 70 16.73 -5.68 -3.60
CA GLY A 70 16.29 -4.77 -2.54
C GLY A 70 16.32 -3.29 -2.89
N ILE A 71 16.66 -2.93 -4.12
CA ILE A 71 16.78 -1.54 -4.59
C ILE A 71 15.68 -1.25 -5.60
N VAL A 72 14.86 -0.23 -5.34
CA VAL A 72 13.78 0.16 -6.24
C VAL A 72 14.36 0.77 -7.51
N THR A 73 14.15 0.10 -8.64
CA THR A 73 14.76 0.46 -9.92
C THR A 73 13.69 0.53 -11.01
N ARG A 74 13.75 1.55 -11.86
CA ARG A 74 12.87 1.66 -13.03
C ARG A 74 13.31 0.69 -14.12
N LYS A 75 12.37 0.36 -15.00
CA LYS A 75 12.63 -0.53 -16.13
C LYS A 75 13.78 -0.03 -17.02
N ASP A 76 13.98 1.28 -17.11
CA ASP A 76 15.07 1.89 -17.88
C ASP A 76 16.40 1.95 -17.12
N GLY A 77 16.47 1.37 -15.91
CA GLY A 77 17.68 1.28 -15.12
C GLY A 77 17.89 2.43 -14.13
N VAL A 78 17.04 3.44 -14.15
CA VAL A 78 17.16 4.55 -13.19
C VAL A 78 16.75 4.08 -11.80
N VAL A 79 17.62 4.30 -10.81
CA VAL A 79 17.33 3.97 -9.41
C VAL A 79 16.46 5.06 -8.80
N VAL A 80 15.33 4.67 -8.21
CA VAL A 80 14.40 5.58 -7.52
C VAL A 80 14.20 5.19 -6.06
N ASP A 81 15.09 4.38 -5.53
CA ASP A 81 14.99 3.81 -4.19
C ASP A 81 14.86 4.86 -3.09
N GLU A 82 15.72 5.89 -3.14
CA GLU A 82 15.70 6.95 -2.13
C GLU A 82 14.36 7.69 -2.09
N ALA A 83 13.81 8.04 -3.26
CA ALA A 83 12.53 8.75 -3.34
C ALA A 83 11.40 7.88 -2.78
N ILE A 84 11.38 6.59 -3.09
CA ILE A 84 10.36 5.66 -2.59
C ILE A 84 10.49 5.49 -1.07
N ARG A 85 11.71 5.29 -0.55
CA ARG A 85 11.90 5.10 0.89
C ARG A 85 11.57 6.36 1.67
N LYS A 86 11.85 7.53 1.12
CA LYS A 86 11.44 8.81 1.72
C LYS A 86 9.91 8.92 1.79
N ALA A 87 9.21 8.55 0.72
CA ALA A 87 7.75 8.55 0.70
C ALA A 87 7.18 7.58 1.74
N VAL A 88 7.76 6.39 1.86
CA VAL A 88 7.35 5.40 2.86
C VAL A 88 7.57 5.94 4.29
N THR A 89 8.70 6.60 4.53
CA THR A 89 8.98 7.23 5.83
C THR A 89 7.92 8.28 6.17
N GLN A 90 7.48 9.07 5.19
CA GLN A 90 6.44 10.07 5.39
C GLN A 90 5.10 9.41 5.72
N ILE A 91 4.76 8.30 5.06
CA ILE A 91 3.54 7.55 5.34
C ILE A 91 3.57 7.00 6.77
N LEU A 92 4.69 6.40 7.18
CA LEU A 92 4.85 5.87 8.55
C LEU A 92 4.69 6.96 9.59
N ALA A 93 5.26 8.15 9.35
CA ALA A 93 5.13 9.28 10.27
C ALA A 93 3.67 9.74 10.39
N GLN A 94 2.94 9.75 9.27
CA GLN A 94 1.52 10.12 9.27
C GLN A 94 0.67 9.11 10.05
N VAL A 95 0.85 7.82 9.78
CA VAL A 95 0.00 6.78 10.39
C VAL A 95 0.33 6.54 11.85
N LYS A 96 1.54 6.88 12.28
CA LYS A 96 1.96 6.76 13.69
C LYS A 96 1.08 7.58 14.63
N GLU A 97 0.55 8.71 14.16
CA GLU A 97 -0.32 9.59 14.94
C GLU A 97 -1.78 9.11 14.97
N GLU A 98 -2.09 8.03 14.25
CA GLU A 98 -3.44 7.53 14.10
C GLU A 98 -3.60 6.17 14.78
N ASP A 99 -4.84 5.83 15.12
CA ASP A 99 -5.19 4.50 15.61
C ASP A 99 -5.51 3.60 14.42
N ILE A 100 -4.62 2.68 14.10
CA ILE A 100 -4.69 1.85 12.89
C ILE A 100 -5.15 0.44 13.24
N GLU A 101 -6.21 -0.01 12.59
CA GLU A 101 -6.70 -1.40 12.70
C GLU A 101 -5.83 -2.35 11.87
N CYS A 102 -5.64 -2.03 10.60
CA CYS A 102 -4.83 -2.83 9.67
C CYS A 102 -4.51 -2.03 8.42
N ALA A 103 -3.69 -2.62 7.55
CA ALA A 103 -3.44 -2.11 6.21
C ALA A 103 -3.88 -3.14 5.18
N ILE A 104 -4.49 -2.69 4.09
CA ILE A 104 -4.86 -3.52 2.94
C ILE A 104 -4.18 -2.95 1.72
N LEU A 105 -3.21 -3.66 1.18
CA LEU A 105 -2.32 -3.16 0.17
C LEU A 105 -2.46 -3.94 -1.14
N LYS A 106 -2.04 -3.34 -2.25
CA LYS A 106 -2.13 -3.97 -3.57
C LYS A 106 -1.14 -5.11 -3.72
N ALA A 107 -1.63 -6.30 -3.99
CA ALA A 107 -0.81 -7.50 -4.22
C ALA A 107 0.22 -7.28 -5.33
N ARG A 108 1.40 -7.84 -5.16
CA ARG A 108 2.50 -7.91 -6.13
C ARG A 108 3.15 -6.57 -6.49
N SER A 109 2.73 -5.48 -5.87
CA SER A 109 3.33 -4.17 -6.09
C SER A 109 4.74 -4.09 -5.47
N PRO A 110 5.71 -3.43 -6.11
CA PRO A 110 7.04 -3.25 -5.51
C PRO A 110 7.04 -2.41 -4.25
N THR A 111 5.98 -1.64 -4.02
CA THR A 111 5.83 -0.85 -2.79
C THR A 111 4.82 -1.46 -1.83
N CYS A 112 3.75 -2.08 -2.33
CA CYS A 112 2.61 -2.52 -1.53
C CYS A 112 2.46 -4.05 -1.40
N GLY A 113 3.12 -4.85 -2.24
CA GLY A 113 2.98 -6.30 -2.22
C GLY A 113 3.36 -6.88 -0.86
N VAL A 114 2.56 -7.83 -0.35
CA VAL A 114 2.75 -8.38 1.01
C VAL A 114 3.45 -9.73 0.96
N HIS A 115 3.07 -10.59 0.03
CA HIS A 115 3.56 -11.98 -0.04
C HIS A 115 4.52 -12.21 -1.18
N GLN A 116 4.27 -11.61 -2.33
CA GLN A 116 5.07 -11.76 -3.54
C GLN A 116 5.28 -10.41 -4.23
N ILE A 117 6.39 -10.28 -4.89
CA ILE A 117 6.75 -9.13 -5.71
C ILE A 117 7.41 -9.63 -6.99
N TYR A 118 7.52 -8.77 -7.99
CA TYR A 118 8.31 -9.09 -9.17
C TYR A 118 9.80 -9.05 -8.83
N ASP A 119 10.58 -9.91 -9.47
CA ASP A 119 11.95 -10.24 -9.04
C ASP A 119 13.03 -9.24 -9.47
N GLY A 120 12.65 -8.15 -10.14
CA GLY A 120 13.59 -7.11 -10.57
C GLY A 120 14.14 -7.30 -11.98
N THR A 121 13.76 -8.38 -12.67
CA THR A 121 14.22 -8.66 -14.04
C THR A 121 13.31 -8.05 -15.10
N PHE A 122 12.16 -7.50 -14.71
CA PHE A 122 11.14 -6.95 -15.61
C PHE A 122 10.66 -7.99 -16.63
N SER A 123 10.61 -9.25 -16.22
CA SER A 123 10.23 -10.40 -17.06
C SER A 123 8.85 -10.97 -16.69
N GLY A 124 8.15 -10.38 -15.73
CA GLY A 124 6.89 -10.91 -15.22
C GLY A 124 7.07 -12.07 -14.23
N THR A 125 8.29 -12.30 -13.74
CA THR A 125 8.61 -13.36 -12.80
C THR A 125 8.42 -12.91 -11.37
N LEU A 126 7.62 -13.65 -10.60
CA LEU A 126 7.36 -13.37 -9.19
C LEU A 126 8.36 -14.08 -8.28
N THR A 127 8.64 -13.46 -7.15
CA THR A 127 9.43 -14.07 -6.08
C THR A 127 8.75 -13.77 -4.74
N ASP A 128 9.03 -14.59 -3.74
CA ASP A 128 8.57 -14.31 -2.38
C ASP A 128 9.24 -13.05 -1.85
N GLY A 129 8.46 -12.22 -1.20
CA GLY A 129 8.97 -10.97 -0.64
C GLY A 129 7.87 -9.95 -0.47
N ALA A 130 8.23 -8.81 0.11
CA ALA A 130 7.31 -7.71 0.35
C ALA A 130 7.84 -6.42 -0.27
N GLY A 131 6.89 -5.57 -0.69
CA GLY A 131 7.20 -4.22 -1.16
C GLY A 131 7.71 -3.33 -0.03
N VAL A 132 8.25 -2.19 -0.38
CA VAL A 132 8.92 -1.30 0.58
C VAL A 132 7.97 -0.83 1.69
N LEU A 133 6.76 -0.39 1.34
CA LEU A 133 5.78 0.04 2.33
C LEU A 133 5.28 -1.14 3.17
N ALA A 134 4.93 -2.25 2.52
CA ALA A 134 4.44 -3.43 3.23
C ALA A 134 5.46 -3.91 4.27
N GLN A 135 6.73 -4.01 3.88
CA GLN A 135 7.78 -4.42 4.80
C GLN A 135 7.94 -3.45 5.98
N ALA A 136 7.91 -2.15 5.70
CA ALA A 136 8.04 -1.13 6.74
C ALA A 136 6.89 -1.18 7.74
N LEU A 137 5.66 -1.40 7.26
CA LEU A 137 4.49 -1.53 8.14
C LEU A 137 4.57 -2.81 8.98
N LEU A 138 4.97 -3.93 8.37
CA LEU A 138 5.17 -5.19 9.10
C LEU A 138 6.24 -5.03 10.19
N ASP A 139 7.35 -4.41 9.87
CA ASP A 139 8.45 -4.17 10.84
C ASP A 139 8.00 -3.26 11.97
N ALA A 140 7.08 -2.34 11.71
CA ALA A 140 6.51 -1.46 12.73
C ALA A 140 5.41 -2.12 13.59
N GLY A 141 5.06 -3.38 13.30
CA GLY A 141 4.10 -4.15 14.08
C GLY A 141 2.65 -4.04 13.63
N TYR A 142 2.37 -3.43 12.49
CA TYR A 142 1.01 -3.35 11.96
C TYR A 142 0.56 -4.68 11.36
N ILE A 143 -0.75 -4.92 11.39
CA ILE A 143 -1.38 -6.03 10.67
C ILE A 143 -1.49 -5.59 9.20
N VAL A 144 -0.90 -6.37 8.30
CA VAL A 144 -0.86 -6.03 6.87
C VAL A 144 -1.39 -7.18 6.04
N TRP A 145 -2.41 -6.91 5.26
CA TRP A 145 -3.00 -7.86 4.29
C TRP A 145 -2.89 -7.27 2.89
N ASP A 146 -2.82 -8.11 1.88
CA ASP A 146 -3.06 -7.62 0.54
C ASP A 146 -4.53 -7.84 0.15
N ASN A 147 -4.93 -7.28 -1.00
CA ASN A 147 -6.33 -7.33 -1.42
C ASN A 147 -6.81 -8.77 -1.70
N GLU A 148 -5.89 -9.66 -2.09
CA GLU A 148 -6.25 -11.06 -2.37
C GLU A 148 -6.47 -11.87 -1.10
N ASP A 149 -5.91 -11.45 0.03
CA ASP A 149 -6.14 -12.09 1.33
C ASP A 149 -7.61 -11.99 1.75
N LEU A 150 -8.35 -10.97 1.32
CA LEU A 150 -9.76 -10.82 1.63
C LEU A 150 -10.62 -11.89 0.97
N GLU A 151 -10.21 -12.39 -0.18
CA GLU A 151 -10.91 -13.47 -0.88
C GLU A 151 -10.84 -14.79 -0.09
N GLU A 152 -9.71 -15.02 0.58
CA GLU A 152 -9.48 -16.25 1.35
C GLU A 152 -10.23 -16.26 2.67
N THR A 153 -10.64 -15.10 3.19
CA THR A 153 -11.32 -14.98 4.49
C THR A 153 -12.83 -15.04 4.38
N GLN A 154 -13.35 -15.12 3.18
CA GLN A 154 -14.80 -15.29 2.91
C GLN A 154 -15.16 -16.77 2.73
#